data_72517363753f8b96e1e881a5b7318a7a
#
_entry.id   72517363753f8b96e1e881a5b7318a7a
#
_cell.length_a   1.000
_cell.length_b   1.000
_cell.length_c   1.000
_cell.angle_alpha   90.00
_cell.angle_beta   90.00
_cell.angle_gamma   90.00
#
_symmetry.space_group_name_H-M   'P 1'
#
loop_
_entity.id
_entity.type
_entity.pdbx_description
1 polymer ?
#
loop_
_entity_poly.entity_id
_entity_poly.type
_entity_poly.pdbx_seq_one_letter_code
_entity_poly.pdbx_strand_id
1 'polypeptide(L)'
;MKHAELTKKSQANGIIALSVLGLGLFATAVPSTANADDLELMKPGTLVVAVQPYMPYTAVKDGKLVGLDSDILTAAADKLGLKMEINVTDFPGMLASVQTQRADITIGGIAWSDARQKVGLFTDPPYYSPPAMAVSGTASFPDVASLEGKNLGTVTGYVWAKSIAQVPNASPHTFPNAEGVFQDISSGRLDVGFLDPLLITYQQQQRPDMKVRIEYLKPPTNEQVAAHPDYKYFQAYMTGFYLPKQSPKLAKAVSDQIDGMYKDGSLAALITKWGGDPKQFLVPSPEMAAQRRGVDRPADWNPPSIAK
;
A
#
# COMPACT_ATOMS: atom_id res chain seq x y z
N MET A 1 -31.61 8.92 -101.09
CA MET A 1 -32.57 10.02 -101.18
C MET A 1 -32.77 10.58 -99.79
N LYS A 2 -32.33 11.86 -99.62
CA LYS A 2 -32.92 12.95 -98.89
C LYS A 2 -33.05 12.81 -97.39
N HIS A 3 -32.39 13.59 -96.70
CA HIS A 3 -32.41 14.91 -95.96
C HIS A 3 -32.43 14.66 -94.49
N ALA A 4 -31.44 15.08 -93.74
CA ALA A 4 -31.12 16.43 -93.26
C ALA A 4 -32.18 16.97 -92.23
N GLU A 5 -31.73 17.28 -91.06
CA GLU A 5 -31.52 18.57 -90.37
C GLU A 5 -31.60 18.38 -88.86
N LEU A 6 -30.54 18.70 -88.13
CA LEU A 6 -30.26 19.88 -87.40
C LEU A 6 -31.40 20.43 -86.50
N THR A 7 -31.27 20.42 -85.17
CA THR A 7 -31.01 21.65 -84.46
C THR A 7 -30.96 21.49 -82.88
N LYS A 8 -29.96 22.09 -82.33
CA LYS A 8 -29.88 22.93 -81.15
C LYS A 8 -30.01 22.39 -79.72
N LYS A 9 -28.87 22.46 -79.10
CA LYS A 9 -28.53 23.01 -77.83
C LYS A 9 -29.60 23.27 -76.77
N SER A 10 -29.42 22.70 -75.57
CA SER A 10 -29.58 23.42 -74.31
C SER A 10 -28.59 22.88 -73.25
N GLN A 11 -27.73 23.73 -72.79
CA GLN A 11 -26.89 23.50 -71.62
C GLN A 11 -27.75 23.61 -70.37
N ALA A 12 -27.62 22.65 -69.47
CA ALA A 12 -28.03 22.82 -68.09
C ALA A 12 -26.89 22.34 -67.19
N ASN A 13 -26.26 23.27 -66.53
CA ASN A 13 -25.25 23.05 -65.48
C ASN A 13 -25.83 22.28 -64.33
N GLY A 14 -25.44 21.06 -64.13
CA GLY A 14 -25.67 20.31 -62.92
C GLY A 14 -24.44 20.35 -62.00
N ILE A 15 -24.56 21.09 -60.93
CA ILE A 15 -23.53 21.15 -59.86
C ILE A 15 -23.51 19.81 -59.17
N ILE A 16 -22.44 19.05 -59.33
CA ILE A 16 -22.18 17.82 -58.53
C ILE A 16 -21.62 18.29 -57.18
N ALA A 17 -22.45 18.25 -56.14
CA ALA A 17 -22.02 18.43 -54.80
C ALA A 17 -21.25 17.16 -54.37
N LEU A 18 -19.92 17.29 -54.24
CA LEU A 18 -19.04 16.25 -53.68
C LEU A 18 -19.25 16.27 -52.14
N SER A 19 -20.05 15.31 -51.65
CA SER A 19 -20.16 15.06 -50.21
C SER A 19 -18.88 14.35 -49.76
N VAL A 20 -17.94 15.13 -49.16
CA VAL A 20 -16.79 14.58 -48.43
C VAL A 20 -17.31 14.00 -47.14
N LEU A 21 -17.50 12.67 -47.08
CA LEU A 21 -17.68 11.94 -45.82
C LEU A 21 -16.35 12.02 -45.07
N GLY A 22 -16.27 12.93 -44.09
CA GLY A 22 -15.17 12.96 -43.13
C GLY A 22 -15.23 11.70 -42.28
N LEU A 23 -14.40 10.69 -42.56
CA LEU A 23 -14.08 9.63 -41.62
C LEU A 23 -13.33 10.26 -40.45
N GLY A 24 -14.04 10.57 -39.36
CA GLY A 24 -13.45 10.89 -38.09
C GLY A 24 -12.68 9.67 -37.58
N LEU A 25 -11.36 9.68 -37.66
CA LEU A 25 -10.53 8.74 -36.92
C LEU A 25 -10.76 9.04 -35.43
N PHE A 26 -11.64 8.29 -34.78
CA PHE A 26 -11.60 8.16 -33.34
C PHE A 26 -10.32 7.38 -33.02
N ALA A 27 -9.25 8.11 -32.70
CA ALA A 27 -8.09 7.53 -32.05
C ALA A 27 -8.55 7.04 -30.68
N THR A 28 -8.93 5.77 -30.59
CA THR A 28 -9.05 5.08 -29.31
C THR A 28 -7.65 5.08 -28.72
N ALA A 29 -7.43 5.92 -27.71
CA ALA A 29 -6.23 5.84 -26.87
C ALA A 29 -6.23 4.44 -26.22
N VAL A 30 -5.50 3.52 -26.80
CA VAL A 30 -5.17 2.25 -26.19
C VAL A 30 -4.34 2.63 -24.95
N PRO A 31 -4.75 2.26 -23.74
CA PRO A 31 -3.90 2.49 -22.57
C PRO A 31 -2.56 1.79 -22.86
N SER A 32 -1.48 2.57 -22.88
CA SER A 32 -0.13 2.06 -23.00
C SER A 32 0.11 1.16 -21.78
N THR A 33 0.02 -0.15 -21.97
CA THR A 33 0.55 -1.09 -20.98
C THR A 33 2.05 -0.84 -20.93
N ALA A 34 2.56 -0.40 -19.78
CA ALA A 34 3.99 -0.27 -19.57
C ALA A 34 4.62 -1.62 -19.95
N ASN A 35 5.49 -1.63 -20.96
CA ASN A 35 6.22 -2.83 -21.34
C ASN A 35 7.08 -3.23 -20.15
N ALA A 36 7.07 -4.52 -19.79
CA ALA A 36 7.91 -5.06 -18.73
C ALA A 36 9.41 -4.72 -18.91
N ASP A 37 9.83 -4.51 -20.17
CA ASP A 37 11.20 -4.13 -20.56
C ASP A 37 11.55 -2.66 -20.20
N ASP A 38 10.54 -1.81 -19.94
CA ASP A 38 10.75 -0.39 -19.58
C ASP A 38 10.80 -0.14 -18.06
N LEU A 39 10.52 -1.17 -17.26
CA LEU A 39 10.54 -1.07 -15.80
C LEU A 39 11.98 -1.24 -15.28
N GLU A 40 12.34 -0.47 -14.26
CA GLU A 40 13.69 -0.49 -13.67
C GLU A 40 13.89 -1.75 -12.81
N LEU A 41 13.84 -2.94 -13.42
CA LEU A 41 14.00 -4.22 -12.75
C LEU A 41 15.46 -4.65 -12.70
N MET A 42 15.86 -5.29 -11.62
CA MET A 42 17.19 -5.93 -11.48
C MET A 42 17.39 -7.04 -12.50
N LYS A 43 16.32 -7.75 -12.85
CA LYS A 43 16.33 -8.84 -13.85
C LYS A 43 15.16 -8.60 -14.81
N PRO A 44 15.41 -8.49 -16.13
CA PRO A 44 14.34 -8.28 -17.10
C PRO A 44 13.19 -9.28 -16.92
N GLY A 45 11.95 -8.77 -16.85
CA GLY A 45 10.73 -9.57 -16.70
C GLY A 45 10.55 -10.29 -15.36
N THR A 46 11.45 -10.04 -14.37
CA THR A 46 11.37 -10.69 -13.06
C THR A 46 11.43 -9.64 -11.95
N LEU A 47 10.40 -9.64 -11.11
CA LEU A 47 10.28 -8.79 -9.93
C LEU A 47 10.92 -9.51 -8.73
N VAL A 48 12.03 -9.00 -8.21
CA VAL A 48 12.69 -9.53 -7.01
C VAL A 48 12.04 -8.92 -5.77
N VAL A 49 11.38 -9.75 -4.98
CA VAL A 49 10.55 -9.34 -3.84
C VAL A 49 11.21 -9.75 -2.52
N ALA A 50 11.53 -8.79 -1.65
CA ALA A 50 11.99 -9.08 -0.30
C ALA A 50 10.79 -9.10 0.67
N VAL A 51 10.68 -10.16 1.50
CA VAL A 51 9.58 -10.35 2.44
C VAL A 51 10.04 -10.94 3.75
N GLN A 52 9.27 -10.70 4.82
CA GLN A 52 9.34 -11.46 6.07
C GLN A 52 8.08 -12.32 6.24
N PRO A 53 8.13 -13.41 7.01
CA PRO A 53 6.92 -14.08 7.47
C PRO A 53 6.15 -13.15 8.40
N TYR A 54 4.96 -12.68 7.97
CA TYR A 54 4.15 -11.69 8.67
C TYR A 54 2.65 -11.87 8.36
N MET A 55 2.10 -13.06 8.67
CA MET A 55 0.68 -13.34 8.40
C MET A 55 -0.25 -12.42 9.20
N PRO A 56 -1.34 -11.92 8.60
CA PRO A 56 -1.90 -12.30 7.29
C PRO A 56 -1.42 -11.44 6.11
N TYR A 57 -0.39 -10.61 6.28
CA TYR A 57 0.11 -9.73 5.20
C TYR A 57 1.01 -10.46 4.21
N THR A 58 2.00 -11.19 4.71
CA THR A 58 2.99 -11.90 3.89
C THR A 58 3.43 -13.22 4.52
N ALA A 59 3.55 -14.25 3.70
CA ALA A 59 4.25 -15.49 3.98
C ALA A 59 4.70 -16.14 2.66
N VAL A 60 5.55 -17.15 2.77
CA VAL A 60 5.92 -18.01 1.64
C VAL A 60 5.43 -19.43 1.94
N LYS A 61 4.61 -19.97 1.03
CA LYS A 61 4.13 -21.35 1.09
C LYS A 61 4.31 -22.00 -0.26
N ASP A 62 4.98 -23.13 -0.30
CA ASP A 62 5.27 -23.88 -1.53
C ASP A 62 5.94 -23.01 -2.61
N GLY A 63 6.87 -22.14 -2.19
CA GLY A 63 7.60 -21.21 -3.07
C GLY A 63 6.78 -20.03 -3.60
N LYS A 64 5.55 -19.82 -3.10
CA LYS A 64 4.66 -18.73 -3.53
C LYS A 64 4.36 -17.78 -2.37
N LEU A 65 4.15 -16.53 -2.71
CA LEU A 65 3.65 -15.53 -1.77
C LEU A 65 2.20 -15.83 -1.37
N VAL A 66 1.90 -15.66 -0.08
CA VAL A 66 0.56 -15.82 0.51
C VAL A 66 0.33 -14.69 1.51
N GLY A 67 -0.85 -14.09 1.52
CA GLY A 67 -1.21 -13.02 2.42
C GLY A 67 -1.84 -11.83 1.69
N LEU A 68 -2.31 -10.84 2.42
CA LEU A 68 -2.99 -9.67 1.85
C LEU A 68 -2.09 -8.93 0.86
N ASP A 69 -0.91 -8.48 1.31
CA ASP A 69 0.04 -7.75 0.47
C ASP A 69 0.58 -8.64 -0.65
N SER A 70 0.74 -9.93 -0.36
CA SER A 70 1.15 -10.94 -1.33
C SER A 70 0.15 -11.09 -2.46
N ASP A 71 -1.15 -11.17 -2.14
CA ASP A 71 -2.22 -11.28 -3.14
C ASP A 71 -2.34 -10.00 -3.98
N ILE A 72 -2.22 -8.82 -3.36
CA ILE A 72 -2.23 -7.53 -4.07
C ILE A 72 -1.05 -7.44 -5.04
N LEU A 73 0.17 -7.74 -4.56
CA LEU A 73 1.36 -7.67 -5.41
C LEU A 73 1.32 -8.73 -6.52
N THR A 74 0.84 -9.95 -6.23
CA THR A 74 0.70 -11.01 -7.24
C THR A 74 -0.25 -10.57 -8.36
N ALA A 75 -1.41 -10.02 -8.01
CA ALA A 75 -2.36 -9.51 -8.99
C ALA A 75 -1.78 -8.36 -9.84
N ALA A 76 -0.97 -7.48 -9.23
CA ALA A 76 -0.28 -6.41 -9.95
C ALA A 76 0.82 -6.97 -10.88
N ALA A 77 1.64 -7.90 -10.40
CA ALA A 77 2.71 -8.53 -11.17
C ALA A 77 2.16 -9.31 -12.38
N ASP A 78 1.08 -10.06 -12.19
CA ASP A 78 0.41 -10.81 -13.27
C ASP A 78 -0.09 -9.87 -14.36
N LYS A 79 -0.72 -8.74 -14.02
CA LYS A 79 -1.17 -7.73 -14.99
C LYS A 79 -0.01 -7.03 -15.71
N LEU A 80 1.15 -6.93 -15.07
CA LEU A 80 2.38 -6.37 -15.66
C LEU A 80 3.20 -7.42 -16.41
N GLY A 81 2.79 -8.69 -16.44
CA GLY A 81 3.51 -9.79 -17.09
C GLY A 81 4.83 -10.16 -16.42
N LEU A 82 4.98 -9.88 -15.11
CA LEU A 82 6.21 -10.11 -14.35
C LEU A 82 6.17 -11.46 -13.63
N LYS A 83 7.29 -12.18 -13.67
CA LYS A 83 7.55 -13.30 -12.77
C LYS A 83 8.06 -12.77 -11.43
N MET A 84 7.86 -13.50 -10.35
CA MET A 84 8.39 -13.11 -9.04
C MET A 84 9.51 -14.05 -8.59
N GLU A 85 10.57 -13.45 -8.03
CA GLU A 85 11.62 -14.13 -7.28
C GLU A 85 11.53 -13.66 -5.82
N ILE A 86 11.46 -14.58 -4.88
CA ILE A 86 11.15 -14.26 -3.48
C ILE A 86 12.38 -14.44 -2.60
N ASN A 87 12.76 -13.38 -1.89
CA ASN A 87 13.83 -13.37 -0.90
C ASN A 87 13.24 -13.17 0.50
N VAL A 88 13.41 -14.17 1.37
CA VAL A 88 12.91 -14.11 2.75
C VAL A 88 14.01 -13.57 3.67
N THR A 89 13.68 -12.57 4.47
CA THR A 89 14.57 -11.95 5.46
C THR A 89 13.75 -11.34 6.62
N ASP A 90 14.39 -10.64 7.55
CA ASP A 90 13.73 -9.86 8.60
C ASP A 90 13.31 -8.46 8.10
N PHE A 91 12.57 -7.72 8.91
CA PHE A 91 12.07 -6.40 8.51
C PHE A 91 13.18 -5.39 8.19
N PRO A 92 14.24 -5.22 9.00
CA PRO A 92 15.37 -4.37 8.63
C PRO A 92 16.07 -4.82 7.34
N GLY A 93 16.21 -6.13 7.15
CA GLY A 93 16.79 -6.73 5.95
C GLY A 93 15.97 -6.45 4.68
N MET A 94 14.65 -6.48 4.78
CA MET A 94 13.76 -6.10 3.66
C MET A 94 14.03 -4.66 3.20
N LEU A 95 14.01 -3.70 4.13
CA LEU A 95 14.25 -2.29 3.82
C LEU A 95 15.66 -2.08 3.26
N ALA A 96 16.68 -2.73 3.85
CA ALA A 96 18.05 -2.66 3.38
C ALA A 96 18.21 -3.28 1.98
N SER A 97 17.51 -4.36 1.66
CA SER A 97 17.56 -5.02 0.34
C SER A 97 17.10 -4.08 -0.77
N VAL A 98 16.02 -3.31 -0.53
CA VAL A 98 15.54 -2.29 -1.45
C VAL A 98 16.52 -1.11 -1.55
N GLN A 99 16.99 -0.57 -0.44
CA GLN A 99 17.90 0.58 -0.42
C GLN A 99 19.24 0.29 -1.09
N THR A 100 19.69 -0.96 -1.06
CA THR A 100 20.94 -1.42 -1.68
C THR A 100 20.74 -2.10 -3.03
N GLN A 101 19.53 -1.99 -3.61
CA GLN A 101 19.19 -2.59 -4.91
C GLN A 101 19.46 -4.10 -4.99
N ARG A 102 19.14 -4.83 -3.93
CA ARG A 102 19.13 -6.31 -3.90
C ARG A 102 17.72 -6.89 -3.98
N ALA A 103 16.70 -6.01 -3.98
CA ALA A 103 15.33 -6.33 -4.29
C ALA A 103 14.70 -5.13 -5.04
N ASP A 104 13.78 -5.41 -5.94
CA ASP A 104 13.01 -4.42 -6.69
C ASP A 104 11.89 -3.82 -5.84
N ILE A 105 11.36 -4.61 -4.91
CA ILE A 105 10.21 -4.21 -4.09
C ILE A 105 10.20 -5.01 -2.78
N THR A 106 9.65 -4.39 -1.73
CA THR A 106 9.29 -5.09 -0.50
C THR A 106 7.89 -4.72 -0.05
N ILE A 107 7.21 -5.68 0.59
CA ILE A 107 5.80 -5.63 1.00
C ILE A 107 5.64 -6.21 2.42
N GLY A 108 4.52 -5.96 3.08
CA GLY A 108 4.22 -6.51 4.41
C GLY A 108 3.88 -5.44 5.45
N GLY A 109 2.79 -4.69 5.23
CA GLY A 109 2.31 -3.69 6.17
C GLY A 109 3.23 -2.48 6.34
N ILE A 110 4.02 -2.12 5.33
CA ILE A 110 5.07 -1.09 5.46
C ILE A 110 4.44 0.29 5.56
N ALA A 111 4.49 0.89 6.75
CA ALA A 111 4.02 2.26 6.96
C ALA A 111 4.86 3.26 6.17
N TRP A 112 4.20 4.20 5.49
CA TRP A 112 4.86 5.37 4.92
C TRP A 112 5.46 6.24 6.04
N SER A 113 6.64 6.78 5.83
CA SER A 113 7.25 7.78 6.72
C SER A 113 8.23 8.67 5.96
N ASP A 114 8.40 9.91 6.46
CA ASP A 114 9.36 10.88 5.90
C ASP A 114 10.78 10.31 5.80
N ALA A 115 11.20 9.54 6.79
CA ALA A 115 12.53 8.95 6.82
C ALA A 115 12.74 7.91 5.71
N ARG A 116 11.75 7.02 5.52
CA ARG A 116 11.80 5.97 4.47
C ARG A 116 11.69 6.58 3.09
N GLN A 117 10.80 7.56 2.91
CA GLN A 117 10.59 8.25 1.63
C GLN A 117 11.86 8.98 1.14
N LYS A 118 12.71 9.50 2.04
CA LYS A 118 13.98 10.14 1.67
C LYS A 118 14.94 9.20 0.94
N VAL A 119 14.91 7.90 1.25
CA VAL A 119 15.87 6.90 0.75
C VAL A 119 15.24 5.80 -0.12
N GLY A 120 13.94 5.85 -0.39
CA GLY A 120 13.22 4.95 -1.27
C GLY A 120 11.96 5.58 -1.86
N LEU A 121 11.17 4.80 -2.56
CA LEU A 121 9.88 5.20 -3.12
C LEU A 121 8.77 4.36 -2.51
N PHE A 122 7.58 4.93 -2.43
CA PHE A 122 6.36 4.23 -2.07
C PHE A 122 5.36 4.24 -3.21
N THR A 123 4.66 3.14 -3.39
CA THR A 123 3.46 3.12 -4.23
C THR A 123 2.36 4.01 -3.65
N ASP A 124 1.27 4.17 -4.36
CA ASP A 124 0.03 4.59 -3.75
C ASP A 124 -0.42 3.54 -2.71
N PRO A 125 -1.10 3.98 -1.64
CA PRO A 125 -1.41 3.09 -0.54
C PRO A 125 -2.38 1.99 -0.96
N PRO A 126 -2.00 0.70 -0.83
CA PRO A 126 -2.94 -0.39 -1.03
C PRO A 126 -4.03 -0.41 0.04
N TYR A 127 -3.76 0.14 1.21
CA TYR A 127 -4.73 0.31 2.29
C TYR A 127 -4.21 1.28 3.36
N TYR A 128 -5.11 1.62 4.29
CA TYR A 128 -4.85 2.46 5.46
C TYR A 128 -4.96 1.59 6.70
N SER A 129 -4.20 1.90 7.75
CA SER A 129 -4.19 1.10 8.96
C SER A 129 -4.46 1.96 10.18
N PRO A 130 -5.46 1.63 11.01
CA PRO A 130 -5.64 2.30 12.30
C PRO A 130 -4.54 1.91 13.27
N PRO A 131 -4.19 2.77 14.24
CA PRO A 131 -3.24 2.43 15.29
C PRO A 131 -3.82 1.34 16.18
N ALA A 132 -3.12 0.21 16.28
CA ALA A 132 -3.57 -0.94 17.04
C ALA A 132 -2.50 -1.41 18.02
N MET A 133 -2.95 -2.03 19.09
CA MET A 133 -2.12 -2.60 20.14
C MET A 133 -2.55 -4.02 20.46
N ALA A 134 -1.58 -4.88 20.68
CA ALA A 134 -1.77 -6.17 21.31
C ALA A 134 -1.68 -5.96 22.83
N VAL A 135 -2.69 -6.40 23.54
CA VAL A 135 -2.75 -6.33 25.01
C VAL A 135 -3.20 -7.66 25.59
N SER A 136 -2.87 -7.93 26.84
CA SER A 136 -3.23 -9.17 27.54
C SER A 136 -4.48 -8.99 28.40
N GLY A 137 -5.30 -10.04 28.49
CA GLY A 137 -6.41 -10.14 29.44
C GLY A 137 -7.42 -9.00 29.31
N THR A 138 -7.76 -8.36 30.44
CA THR A 138 -8.73 -7.25 30.55
C THR A 138 -8.07 -5.87 30.66
N ALA A 139 -6.73 -5.79 30.60
CA ALA A 139 -6.02 -4.51 30.63
C ALA A 139 -6.47 -3.62 29.46
N SER A 140 -6.62 -2.31 29.70
CA SER A 140 -7.07 -1.36 28.69
C SER A 140 -6.21 -0.11 28.69
N PHE A 141 -5.84 0.35 27.52
CA PHE A 141 -4.97 1.49 27.26
C PHE A 141 -5.60 2.38 26.18
N PRO A 142 -6.68 3.11 26.51
CA PRO A 142 -7.51 3.79 25.52
C PRO A 142 -6.83 4.97 24.82
N ASP A 143 -5.81 5.57 25.42
CA ASP A 143 -5.11 6.74 24.92
C ASP A 143 -3.63 6.73 25.31
N VAL A 144 -2.87 7.69 24.77
CA VAL A 144 -1.41 7.79 24.99
C VAL A 144 -1.06 8.02 26.46
N ALA A 145 -1.92 8.73 27.23
CA ALA A 145 -1.67 8.98 28.65
C ALA A 145 -1.70 7.68 29.47
N SER A 146 -2.54 6.73 29.11
CA SER A 146 -2.64 5.42 29.75
C SER A 146 -1.40 4.52 29.56
N LEU A 147 -0.50 4.89 28.64
CA LEU A 147 0.75 4.18 28.35
C LEU A 147 1.90 4.60 29.30
N GLU A 148 1.73 5.68 30.08
CA GLU A 148 2.77 6.18 30.98
C GLU A 148 3.19 5.10 31.98
N GLY A 149 4.52 4.94 32.14
CA GLY A 149 5.11 3.97 33.08
C GLY A 149 4.94 2.50 32.69
N LYS A 150 4.49 2.19 31.46
CA LYS A 150 4.22 0.81 31.01
C LYS A 150 5.43 0.21 30.27
N ASN A 151 5.47 -1.11 30.24
CA ASN A 151 6.38 -1.87 29.39
C ASN A 151 5.78 -1.93 27.99
N LEU A 152 6.38 -1.19 27.05
CA LEU A 152 5.87 -1.05 25.68
C LEU A 152 6.78 -1.76 24.70
N GLY A 153 6.22 -2.53 23.78
CA GLY A 153 7.00 -3.31 22.82
C GLY A 153 6.58 -3.09 21.36
N THR A 154 7.53 -3.29 20.44
CA THR A 154 7.29 -3.36 19.01
C THR A 154 8.44 -4.09 18.31
N VAL A 155 8.35 -4.27 16.99
CA VAL A 155 9.45 -4.88 16.20
C VAL A 155 10.52 -3.83 15.88
N THR A 156 11.76 -4.24 15.90
CA THR A 156 12.92 -3.41 15.53
C THR A 156 12.74 -2.85 14.11
N GLY A 157 12.91 -1.54 13.97
CA GLY A 157 12.74 -0.84 12.69
C GLY A 157 11.31 -0.42 12.35
N TYR A 158 10.31 -0.82 13.14
CA TYR A 158 8.95 -0.29 12.99
C TYR A 158 8.89 1.19 13.41
N VAL A 159 7.96 1.95 12.83
CA VAL A 159 7.79 3.38 13.13
C VAL A 159 7.48 3.62 14.60
N TRP A 160 6.78 2.72 15.25
CA TRP A 160 6.40 2.80 16.65
C TRP A 160 7.57 2.74 17.65
N ALA A 161 8.74 2.21 17.26
CA ALA A 161 9.91 2.16 18.14
C ALA A 161 10.31 3.56 18.65
N LYS A 162 10.16 4.59 17.80
CA LYS A 162 10.41 5.98 18.19
C LYS A 162 9.31 6.55 19.07
N SER A 163 8.06 6.21 18.78
CA SER A 163 6.91 6.71 19.53
C SER A 163 6.89 6.20 20.97
N ILE A 164 7.10 4.88 21.16
CA ILE A 164 7.12 4.28 22.51
C ILE A 164 8.29 4.80 23.35
N ALA A 165 9.40 5.19 22.73
CA ALA A 165 10.56 5.78 23.42
C ALA A 165 10.30 7.21 23.93
N GLN A 166 9.24 7.89 23.46
CA GLN A 166 8.86 9.22 23.90
C GLN A 166 7.76 9.21 24.98
N VAL A 167 7.19 8.04 25.29
CA VAL A 167 6.15 7.93 26.33
C VAL A 167 6.81 8.12 27.71
N PRO A 168 6.31 9.07 28.54
CA PRO A 168 6.91 9.37 29.84
C PRO A 168 6.96 8.14 30.74
N ASN A 169 8.11 7.93 31.39
CA ASN A 169 8.35 6.85 32.35
C ASN A 169 8.12 5.43 31.82
N ALA A 170 7.84 5.24 30.52
CA ALA A 170 7.68 3.93 29.93
C ALA A 170 9.02 3.21 29.74
N SER A 171 8.96 1.88 29.71
CA SER A 171 10.09 1.00 29.39
C SER A 171 9.91 0.48 27.94
N PRO A 172 10.56 1.08 26.94
CA PRO A 172 10.44 0.65 25.54
C PRO A 172 11.31 -0.58 25.25
N HIS A 173 10.73 -1.56 24.55
CA HIS A 173 11.40 -2.79 24.12
C HIS A 173 11.23 -2.99 22.62
N THR A 174 12.27 -3.45 21.94
CA THR A 174 12.19 -3.85 20.54
C THR A 174 12.59 -5.31 20.35
N PHE A 175 11.91 -6.00 19.43
CA PHE A 175 12.05 -7.43 19.17
C PHE A 175 12.46 -7.66 17.71
N PRO A 176 13.15 -8.75 17.40
CA PRO A 176 13.48 -9.09 16.01
C PRO A 176 12.26 -9.34 15.13
N ASN A 177 11.16 -9.82 15.73
CA ASN A 177 9.90 -10.13 15.04
C ASN A 177 8.70 -10.00 15.97
N ALA A 178 7.49 -10.10 15.41
CA ALA A 178 6.26 -9.97 16.15
C ALA A 178 5.99 -11.12 17.15
N GLU A 179 6.54 -12.31 16.88
CA GLU A 179 6.37 -13.46 17.80
C GLU A 179 6.94 -13.15 19.19
N GLY A 180 8.12 -12.50 19.25
CA GLY A 180 8.71 -12.06 20.52
C GLY A 180 7.81 -11.09 21.28
N VAL A 181 7.16 -10.14 20.56
CA VAL A 181 6.19 -9.22 21.15
C VAL A 181 5.00 -9.98 21.74
N PHE A 182 4.41 -10.92 21.00
CA PHE A 182 3.29 -11.72 21.46
C PHE A 182 3.63 -12.60 22.68
N GLN A 183 4.81 -13.21 22.68
CA GLN A 183 5.29 -14.01 23.80
C GLN A 183 5.43 -13.18 25.10
N ASP A 184 5.95 -11.95 24.98
CA ASP A 184 6.15 -11.07 26.12
C ASP A 184 4.83 -10.49 26.63
N ILE A 185 3.87 -10.19 25.76
CA ILE A 185 2.48 -9.85 26.16
C ILE A 185 1.83 -11.04 26.88
N SER A 186 1.91 -12.23 26.31
CA SER A 186 1.29 -13.43 26.88
C SER A 186 1.84 -13.82 28.26
N SER A 187 3.13 -13.57 28.49
CA SER A 187 3.82 -13.84 29.76
C SER A 187 3.74 -12.67 30.77
N GLY A 188 3.15 -11.55 30.39
CA GLY A 188 3.04 -10.35 31.26
C GLY A 188 4.33 -9.54 31.41
N ARG A 189 5.34 -9.78 30.58
CA ARG A 189 6.56 -8.95 30.54
C ARG A 189 6.36 -7.64 29.77
N LEU A 190 5.44 -7.61 28.82
CA LEU A 190 4.94 -6.40 28.18
C LEU A 190 3.50 -6.12 28.59
N ASP A 191 3.18 -4.86 28.82
CA ASP A 191 1.81 -4.39 28.99
C ASP A 191 1.12 -4.19 27.63
N VAL A 192 1.85 -3.62 26.66
CA VAL A 192 1.34 -3.24 25.34
C VAL A 192 2.36 -3.57 24.24
N GLY A 193 1.89 -4.19 23.16
CA GLY A 193 2.67 -4.40 21.92
C GLY A 193 2.07 -3.66 20.73
N PHE A 194 2.81 -2.74 20.13
CA PHE A 194 2.39 -2.03 18.92
C PHE A 194 2.68 -2.87 17.69
N LEU A 195 1.63 -3.34 17.05
CA LEU A 195 1.66 -4.20 15.86
C LEU A 195 0.47 -3.86 14.94
N ASP A 196 0.54 -4.30 13.69
CA ASP A 196 -0.53 -4.07 12.73
C ASP A 196 -1.84 -4.82 13.11
N PRO A 197 -3.01 -4.21 12.89
CA PRO A 197 -4.28 -4.73 13.39
C PRO A 197 -4.63 -6.13 12.87
N LEU A 198 -4.47 -6.40 11.58
CA LEU A 198 -4.79 -7.72 11.03
C LEU A 198 -3.86 -8.82 11.57
N LEU A 199 -2.59 -8.49 11.86
CA LEU A 199 -1.68 -9.45 12.49
C LEU A 199 -2.17 -9.83 13.89
N ILE A 200 -2.59 -8.84 14.70
CA ILE A 200 -3.10 -9.11 16.06
C ILE A 200 -4.36 -9.95 15.99
N THR A 201 -5.31 -9.58 15.12
CA THR A 201 -6.56 -10.33 14.93
C THR A 201 -6.30 -11.76 14.43
N TYR A 202 -5.40 -11.91 13.47
CA TYR A 202 -4.99 -13.22 12.95
C TYR A 202 -4.38 -14.09 14.06
N GLN A 203 -3.45 -13.54 14.84
CA GLN A 203 -2.81 -14.24 15.94
C GLN A 203 -3.83 -14.66 17.01
N GLN A 204 -4.77 -13.79 17.35
CA GLN A 204 -5.85 -14.07 18.29
C GLN A 204 -6.72 -15.25 17.82
N GLN A 205 -6.99 -15.35 16.52
CA GLN A 205 -7.77 -16.45 15.94
C GLN A 205 -6.98 -17.76 15.88
N GLN A 206 -5.69 -17.70 15.54
CA GLN A 206 -4.85 -18.91 15.41
C GLN A 206 -4.39 -19.46 16.74
N ARG A 207 -4.22 -18.62 17.75
CA ARG A 207 -3.66 -18.98 19.07
C ARG A 207 -4.43 -18.32 20.21
N PRO A 208 -5.70 -18.69 20.43
CA PRO A 208 -6.55 -18.10 21.47
C PRO A 208 -6.02 -18.37 22.88
N ASP A 209 -5.20 -19.40 23.07
CA ASP A 209 -4.51 -19.75 24.31
C ASP A 209 -3.53 -18.66 24.81
N MET A 210 -2.98 -17.84 23.91
CA MET A 210 -2.10 -16.72 24.27
C MET A 210 -2.81 -15.60 25.02
N LYS A 211 -4.15 -15.57 25.01
CA LYS A 211 -4.98 -14.54 25.68
C LYS A 211 -4.61 -13.10 25.27
N VAL A 212 -4.09 -12.94 24.06
CA VAL A 212 -3.80 -11.63 23.48
C VAL A 212 -5.05 -11.13 22.75
N ARG A 213 -5.38 -9.88 22.91
CA ARG A 213 -6.47 -9.23 22.18
C ARG A 213 -6.01 -7.93 21.52
N ILE A 214 -6.74 -7.52 20.49
CA ILE A 214 -6.54 -6.22 19.88
C ILE A 214 -7.23 -5.11 20.68
N GLU A 215 -6.58 -3.97 20.78
CA GLU A 215 -7.16 -2.71 21.24
C GLU A 215 -6.71 -1.58 20.29
N TYR A 216 -7.62 -0.66 20.01
CA TYR A 216 -7.32 0.50 19.16
C TYR A 216 -7.02 1.70 20.04
N LEU A 217 -5.88 2.33 19.79
CA LEU A 217 -5.47 3.54 20.50
C LEU A 217 -6.26 4.75 19.98
N LYS A 218 -6.81 5.55 20.89
CA LYS A 218 -7.33 6.87 20.50
C LYS A 218 -6.15 7.74 20.02
N PRO A 219 -6.25 8.34 18.84
CA PRO A 219 -5.18 9.16 18.30
C PRO A 219 -4.76 10.28 19.25
N PRO A 220 -3.46 10.60 19.36
CA PRO A 220 -2.99 11.73 20.15
C PRO A 220 -3.52 13.06 19.60
N THR A 221 -3.69 14.03 20.48
CA THR A 221 -4.06 15.40 20.08
C THR A 221 -2.91 16.10 19.36
N ASN A 222 -3.22 17.18 18.65
CA ASN A 222 -2.18 18.00 18.00
C ASN A 222 -1.17 18.57 19.00
N GLU A 223 -1.60 18.91 20.22
CA GLU A 223 -0.73 19.38 21.30
C GLU A 223 0.24 18.27 21.75
N GLN A 224 -0.26 17.04 21.90
CA GLN A 224 0.58 15.89 22.24
C GLN A 224 1.60 15.59 21.13
N VAL A 225 1.19 15.70 19.86
CA VAL A 225 2.12 15.53 18.72
C VAL A 225 3.13 16.67 18.64
N ALA A 226 2.74 17.91 18.99
CA ALA A 226 3.68 19.03 19.03
C ALA A 226 4.73 18.86 20.16
N ALA A 227 4.33 18.35 21.31
CA ALA A 227 5.22 18.07 22.45
C ALA A 227 6.12 16.83 22.20
N HIS A 228 5.60 15.83 21.51
CA HIS A 228 6.25 14.55 21.19
C HIS A 228 6.09 14.23 19.71
N PRO A 229 6.97 14.72 18.81
CA PRO A 229 6.76 14.66 17.36
C PRO A 229 6.59 13.24 16.77
N ASP A 230 7.17 12.23 17.40
CA ASP A 230 7.01 10.84 16.93
C ASP A 230 5.66 10.22 17.36
N TYR A 231 4.84 10.89 18.18
CA TYR A 231 3.47 10.47 18.44
C TYR A 231 2.58 10.49 17.20
N LYS A 232 3.01 11.17 16.12
CA LYS A 232 2.35 11.08 14.81
C LYS A 232 2.17 9.63 14.33
N TYR A 233 3.03 8.70 14.75
CA TYR A 233 2.92 7.28 14.38
C TYR A 233 1.94 6.49 15.27
N PHE A 234 1.38 7.10 16.31
CA PHE A 234 0.22 6.59 17.04
C PHE A 234 -1.12 6.98 16.39
N GLN A 235 -1.09 7.67 15.26
CA GLN A 235 -2.25 7.96 14.43
C GLN A 235 -2.43 6.88 13.37
N ALA A 236 -3.57 6.88 12.67
CA ALA A 236 -3.78 6.05 11.51
C ALA A 236 -2.77 6.41 10.40
N TYR A 237 -2.29 5.42 9.68
CA TYR A 237 -1.20 5.58 8.72
C TYR A 237 -1.52 4.95 7.36
N MET A 238 -0.85 5.47 6.34
CA MET A 238 -0.84 4.87 5.01
C MET A 238 0.20 3.77 4.95
N THR A 239 -0.17 2.62 4.41
CA THR A 239 0.80 1.61 3.97
C THR A 239 1.27 1.90 2.55
N GLY A 240 2.31 1.21 2.13
CA GLY A 240 2.78 1.27 0.75
C GLY A 240 3.78 0.15 0.49
N PHE A 241 3.86 -0.28 -0.75
CA PHE A 241 4.95 -1.12 -1.18
C PHE A 241 6.18 -0.24 -1.38
N TYR A 242 7.34 -0.72 -0.95
CA TYR A 242 8.54 0.10 -0.87
C TYR A 242 9.57 -0.36 -1.89
N LEU A 243 10.12 0.60 -2.66
CA LEU A 243 10.97 0.35 -3.81
C LEU A 243 12.27 1.19 -3.74
N PRO A 244 13.31 0.81 -4.52
CA PRO A 244 14.50 1.63 -4.68
C PRO A 244 14.16 3.04 -5.21
N LYS A 245 14.96 4.02 -4.80
CA LYS A 245 14.78 5.42 -5.23
C LYS A 245 14.88 5.59 -6.76
N GLN A 246 15.57 4.66 -7.42
CA GLN A 246 15.84 4.67 -8.86
C GLN A 246 14.76 3.97 -9.70
N SER A 247 13.67 3.49 -9.08
CA SER A 247 12.62 2.72 -9.77
C SER A 247 11.27 3.45 -9.85
N PRO A 248 11.21 4.72 -10.34
CA PRO A 248 9.97 5.49 -10.39
C PRO A 248 8.93 4.91 -11.36
N LYS A 249 9.35 4.31 -12.48
CA LYS A 249 8.41 3.70 -13.44
C LYS A 249 7.78 2.44 -12.84
N LEU A 250 8.56 1.59 -12.16
CA LEU A 250 8.04 0.42 -11.47
C LEU A 250 7.07 0.84 -10.36
N ALA A 251 7.45 1.84 -9.53
CA ALA A 251 6.59 2.35 -8.47
C ALA A 251 5.25 2.87 -9.02
N LYS A 252 5.30 3.60 -10.16
CA LYS A 252 4.09 4.06 -10.84
C LYS A 252 3.27 2.90 -11.41
N ALA A 253 3.90 1.96 -12.09
CA ALA A 253 3.20 0.82 -12.69
C ALA A 253 2.45 -0.01 -11.64
N VAL A 254 3.08 -0.27 -10.49
CA VAL A 254 2.42 -0.97 -9.37
C VAL A 254 1.30 -0.11 -8.76
N SER A 255 1.51 1.22 -8.60
CA SER A 255 0.46 2.14 -8.13
C SER A 255 -0.76 2.14 -9.05
N ASP A 256 -0.56 2.18 -10.38
CA ASP A 256 -1.65 2.14 -11.36
C ASP A 256 -2.48 0.84 -11.23
N GLN A 257 -1.83 -0.30 -10.89
CA GLN A 257 -2.55 -1.55 -10.64
C GLN A 257 -3.35 -1.49 -9.33
N ILE A 258 -2.77 -0.93 -8.26
CA ILE A 258 -3.47 -0.73 -6.97
C ILE A 258 -4.70 0.16 -7.19
N ASP A 259 -4.55 1.27 -7.92
CA ASP A 259 -5.67 2.18 -8.26
C ASP A 259 -6.75 1.47 -9.09
N GLY A 260 -6.35 0.58 -9.99
CA GLY A 260 -7.26 -0.29 -10.73
C GLY A 260 -8.09 -1.18 -9.79
N MET A 261 -7.44 -1.78 -8.77
CA MET A 261 -8.10 -2.63 -7.78
C MET A 261 -9.07 -1.87 -6.87
N TYR A 262 -8.79 -0.60 -6.57
CA TYR A 262 -9.76 0.27 -5.89
C TYR A 262 -11.02 0.47 -6.74
N LYS A 263 -10.85 0.69 -8.05
CA LYS A 263 -11.95 1.00 -8.99
C LYS A 263 -12.82 -0.21 -9.31
N ASP A 264 -12.19 -1.39 -9.47
CA ASP A 264 -12.91 -2.63 -9.82
C ASP A 264 -13.43 -3.42 -8.61
N GLY A 265 -13.11 -2.95 -7.38
CA GLY A 265 -13.57 -3.56 -6.13
C GLY A 265 -12.78 -4.81 -5.70
N SER A 266 -11.81 -5.27 -6.48
CA SER A 266 -11.01 -6.45 -6.14
C SER A 266 -10.19 -6.25 -4.87
N LEU A 267 -9.73 -5.01 -4.60
CA LEU A 267 -9.03 -4.71 -3.37
C LEU A 267 -9.91 -4.86 -2.13
N ALA A 268 -11.18 -4.43 -2.20
CA ALA A 268 -12.13 -4.63 -1.10
C ALA A 268 -12.40 -6.12 -0.83
N ALA A 269 -12.47 -6.93 -1.88
CA ALA A 269 -12.59 -8.39 -1.75
C ALA A 269 -11.35 -9.00 -1.07
N LEU A 270 -10.13 -8.54 -1.40
CA LEU A 270 -8.91 -9.01 -0.77
C LEU A 270 -8.83 -8.61 0.71
N ILE A 271 -9.17 -7.36 1.05
CA ILE A 271 -9.25 -6.91 2.45
C ILE A 271 -10.21 -7.80 3.25
N THR A 272 -11.41 -8.06 2.72
CA THR A 272 -12.40 -8.94 3.36
C THR A 272 -11.90 -10.38 3.49
N LYS A 273 -11.28 -10.93 2.45
CA LYS A 273 -10.67 -12.29 2.45
C LYS A 273 -9.70 -12.46 3.61
N TRP A 274 -8.93 -11.42 3.93
CA TRP A 274 -7.91 -11.45 4.98
C TRP A 274 -8.39 -10.89 6.33
N GLY A 275 -9.71 -10.74 6.51
CA GLY A 275 -10.34 -10.40 7.79
C GLY A 275 -10.39 -8.91 8.11
N GLY A 276 -10.09 -8.04 7.14
CA GLY A 276 -10.24 -6.59 7.27
C GLY A 276 -11.63 -6.11 6.90
N ASP A 277 -12.04 -4.96 7.43
CA ASP A 277 -13.21 -4.22 7.00
C ASP A 277 -12.82 -3.19 5.93
N PRO A 278 -13.30 -3.31 4.68
CA PRO A 278 -13.00 -2.34 3.63
C PRO A 278 -13.29 -0.89 4.01
N LYS A 279 -14.31 -0.62 4.82
CA LYS A 279 -14.62 0.74 5.27
C LYS A 279 -13.54 1.31 6.20
N GLN A 280 -12.88 0.45 6.97
CA GLN A 280 -11.80 0.85 7.86
C GLN A 280 -10.46 0.94 7.13
N PHE A 281 -10.21 0.02 6.19
CA PHE A 281 -8.91 -0.12 5.55
C PHE A 281 -8.78 0.58 4.20
N LEU A 282 -9.88 0.97 3.54
CA LEU A 282 -9.84 1.58 2.20
C LEU A 282 -10.40 3.00 2.15
N VAL A 283 -10.66 3.61 3.32
CA VAL A 283 -11.11 5.02 3.42
C VAL A 283 -10.11 5.80 4.26
N PRO A 284 -9.32 6.71 3.64
CA PRO A 284 -8.34 7.51 4.38
C PRO A 284 -9.02 8.54 5.28
N SER A 285 -8.37 8.89 6.40
CA SER A 285 -8.74 10.08 7.12
C SER A 285 -8.29 11.34 6.36
N PRO A 286 -8.93 12.51 6.56
CA PRO A 286 -8.57 13.74 5.87
C PRO A 286 -7.10 14.15 6.06
N GLU A 287 -6.53 13.88 7.24
CA GLU A 287 -5.17 14.24 7.62
C GLU A 287 -4.12 13.42 6.85
N MET A 288 -4.46 12.19 6.44
CA MET A 288 -3.52 11.32 5.73
C MET A 288 -3.08 11.91 4.40
N ALA A 289 -3.99 12.53 3.64
CA ALA A 289 -3.63 13.15 2.37
C ALA A 289 -2.54 14.23 2.54
N ALA A 290 -2.64 15.02 3.61
CA ALA A 290 -1.68 16.09 3.89
C ALA A 290 -0.26 15.57 4.17
N GLN A 291 -0.11 14.32 4.62
CA GLN A 291 1.21 13.75 4.92
C GLN A 291 2.10 13.59 3.68
N ARG A 292 1.51 13.35 2.49
CA ARG A 292 2.26 13.08 1.26
C ARG A 292 2.21 14.22 0.23
N ARG A 293 1.20 15.11 0.31
CA ARG A 293 1.06 16.26 -0.60
C ARG A 293 2.26 17.19 -0.50
N GLY A 294 2.88 17.50 -1.64
CA GLY A 294 4.08 18.32 -1.70
C GLY A 294 5.35 17.68 -1.14
N VAL A 295 5.29 16.43 -0.67
CA VAL A 295 6.43 15.64 -0.19
C VAL A 295 6.88 14.64 -1.26
N ASP A 296 6.05 13.65 -1.56
CA ASP A 296 6.29 12.64 -2.59
C ASP A 296 5.08 12.45 -3.53
N ARG A 297 4.09 13.30 -3.39
CA ARG A 297 2.90 13.38 -4.25
C ARG A 297 2.62 14.85 -4.62
N PRO A 298 1.93 15.11 -5.75
CA PRO A 298 1.48 16.45 -6.11
C PRO A 298 0.68 17.13 -4.99
N ALA A 299 0.68 18.47 -4.98
CA ALA A 299 -0.01 19.24 -3.94
C ALA A 299 -1.54 19.01 -3.92
N ASP A 300 -2.11 18.64 -5.04
CA ASP A 300 -3.54 18.31 -5.25
C ASP A 300 -3.85 16.81 -5.21
N TRP A 301 -2.85 15.96 -4.94
CA TRP A 301 -3.05 14.51 -4.87
C TRP A 301 -4.09 14.13 -3.83
N ASN A 302 -4.96 13.22 -4.20
CA ASN A 302 -5.90 12.59 -3.29
C ASN A 302 -5.56 11.10 -3.20
N PRO A 303 -5.46 10.57 -1.97
CA PRO A 303 -5.22 9.14 -1.79
C PRO A 303 -6.40 8.34 -2.34
N PRO A 304 -6.16 7.17 -2.97
CA PRO A 304 -7.22 6.32 -3.47
C PRO A 304 -8.16 5.92 -2.34
N SER A 305 -9.44 5.78 -2.66
CA SER A 305 -10.49 5.44 -1.69
C SER A 305 -11.61 4.69 -2.40
N ILE A 306 -12.27 3.76 -1.69
CA ILE A 306 -13.58 3.27 -2.11
C ILE A 306 -14.64 4.33 -1.86
N ALA A 307 -15.78 4.25 -2.58
CA ALA A 307 -16.93 5.11 -2.32
C ALA A 307 -17.42 4.91 -0.87
N LYS A 308 -17.76 6.02 -0.20
CA LYS A 308 -18.30 6.02 1.16
C LYS A 308 -19.72 5.45 1.20
#